data_12c94df961733c0adbad5de239aa3f00
#
_entry.id   12c94df961733c0adbad5de239aa3f00
#
_cell.length_a   1.000
_cell.length_b   1.000
_cell.length_c   1.000
_cell.angle_alpha   90.00
_cell.angle_beta   90.00
_cell.angle_gamma   90.00
#
_symmetry.space_group_name_H-M   'P 1'
#
loop_
_entity.id
_entity.type
_entity.pdbx_description
1 polymer ?
#
loop_
_entity_poly.entity_id
_entity_poly.type
_entity_poly.pdbx_seq_one_letter_code
_entity_poly.pdbx_strand_id
1 'polypeptide(L)'
;MKTLILSSSLSENSRSFLLCKAVKEELIAKGDNITFVDARNIPMQPVHRGLSPEMETLAKQVEQADNIIIGMGVHCYSVNDSLKILLDTCFGKATGKFFGIVCAAGGERSYLSTMQLTQICMNEWRMMQLPRIIYATGKDFKEDIII
;
A
#
# COMPACT_ATOMS: atom_id res chain seq x y z
N MET A 1 -4.76 -18.32 -1.82
CA MET A 1 -5.24 -17.05 -1.22
C MET A 1 -5.23 -15.97 -2.27
N LYS A 2 -6.14 -14.98 -2.18
CA LYS A 2 -6.13 -13.80 -3.06
C LYS A 2 -5.49 -12.65 -2.29
N THR A 3 -4.34 -12.19 -2.74
CA THR A 3 -3.62 -11.08 -2.12
C THR A 3 -3.63 -9.86 -3.04
N LEU A 4 -4.14 -8.75 -2.52
CA LEU A 4 -4.06 -7.45 -3.18
C LEU A 4 -2.76 -6.76 -2.75
N ILE A 5 -1.97 -6.29 -3.70
CA ILE A 5 -0.82 -5.41 -3.44
C ILE A 5 -1.13 -4.04 -4.02
N LEU A 6 -1.24 -3.04 -3.16
CA LEU A 6 -1.45 -1.65 -3.54
C LEU A 6 -0.14 -0.87 -3.43
N SER A 7 0.41 -0.45 -4.54
CA SER A 7 1.49 0.53 -4.60
C SER A 7 0.90 1.92 -4.69
N SER A 8 0.98 2.71 -3.62
CA SER A 8 0.21 3.95 -3.49
C SER A 8 0.92 5.22 -3.92
N SER A 9 2.23 5.18 -4.17
CA SER A 9 3.01 6.36 -4.57
C SER A 9 2.73 6.78 -6.01
N LEU A 10 2.60 8.08 -6.24
CA LEU A 10 2.45 8.66 -7.59
C LEU A 10 3.79 9.03 -8.24
N SER A 11 4.91 8.89 -7.54
CA SER A 11 6.23 9.21 -8.08
C SER A 11 6.60 8.26 -9.22
N GLU A 12 7.12 8.81 -10.31
CA GLU A 12 7.66 8.00 -11.42
C GLU A 12 8.83 7.12 -10.97
N ASN A 13 9.67 7.63 -10.06
CA ASN A 13 10.81 6.93 -9.49
C ASN A 13 10.50 6.39 -8.08
N SER A 14 9.35 5.74 -7.93
CA SER A 14 8.88 5.29 -6.63
C SER A 14 9.64 4.06 -6.12
N ARG A 15 10.39 4.23 -5.03
CA ARG A 15 11.07 3.13 -4.34
C ARG A 15 10.08 2.18 -3.65
N SER A 16 8.96 2.69 -3.13
CA SER A 16 7.91 1.81 -2.58
C SER A 16 7.26 0.95 -3.66
N PHE A 17 7.19 1.43 -4.90
CA PHE A 17 6.76 0.61 -6.04
C PHE A 17 7.72 -0.55 -6.30
N LEU A 18 9.05 -0.30 -6.28
CA LEU A 18 10.05 -1.35 -6.46
C LEU A 18 9.93 -2.44 -5.39
N LEU A 19 9.75 -2.03 -4.13
CA LEU A 19 9.52 -2.98 -3.03
C LEU A 19 8.24 -3.79 -3.22
N CYS A 20 7.13 -3.15 -3.59
CA CYS A 20 5.87 -3.84 -3.88
C CYS A 20 6.01 -4.83 -5.02
N LYS A 21 6.78 -4.47 -6.06
CA LYS A 21 7.06 -5.35 -7.19
C LYS A 21 7.87 -6.58 -6.76
N ALA A 22 8.90 -6.40 -5.93
CA ALA A 22 9.67 -7.50 -5.40
C ALA A 22 8.81 -8.45 -4.54
N VAL A 23 7.96 -7.91 -3.67
CA VAL A 23 6.99 -8.69 -2.88
C VAL A 23 6.04 -9.47 -3.80
N LYS A 24 5.54 -8.84 -4.86
CA LYS A 24 4.70 -9.52 -5.86
C LYS A 24 5.40 -10.72 -6.47
N GLU A 25 6.64 -10.56 -6.91
CA GLU A 25 7.42 -11.61 -7.57
C GLU A 25 7.63 -12.80 -6.62
N GLU A 26 7.99 -12.53 -5.36
CA GLU A 26 8.15 -13.56 -4.32
C GLU A 26 6.87 -14.33 -4.01
N LEU A 27 5.74 -13.64 -3.90
CA LEU A 27 4.46 -14.27 -3.62
C LEU A 27 3.95 -15.11 -4.80
N ILE A 28 4.14 -14.64 -6.04
CA ILE A 28 3.82 -15.42 -7.24
C ILE A 28 4.67 -16.71 -7.30
N ALA A 29 5.97 -16.61 -6.99
CA ALA A 29 6.86 -17.78 -6.93
C ALA A 29 6.41 -18.82 -5.89
N LYS A 30 5.69 -18.40 -4.86
CA LYS A 30 5.09 -19.26 -3.83
C LYS A 30 3.69 -19.79 -4.18
N GLY A 31 3.17 -19.43 -5.35
CA GLY A 31 1.87 -19.90 -5.84
C GLY A 31 0.67 -19.08 -5.38
N ASP A 32 0.87 -17.88 -4.84
CA ASP A 32 -0.22 -16.98 -4.46
C ASP A 32 -0.88 -16.33 -5.67
N ASN A 33 -2.19 -16.10 -5.55
CA ASN A 33 -2.96 -15.35 -6.54
C ASN A 33 -2.89 -13.84 -6.22
N ILE A 34 -2.13 -13.09 -7.02
CA ILE A 34 -1.83 -11.69 -6.77
C ILE A 34 -2.61 -10.77 -7.70
N THR A 35 -3.31 -9.80 -7.12
CA THR A 35 -3.78 -8.59 -7.80
C THR A 35 -2.85 -7.44 -7.45
N PHE A 36 -2.20 -6.86 -8.45
CA PHE A 36 -1.28 -5.73 -8.25
C PHE A 36 -1.91 -4.44 -8.77
N VAL A 37 -2.02 -3.44 -7.91
CA VAL A 37 -2.58 -2.13 -8.24
C VAL A 37 -1.51 -1.05 -8.10
N ASP A 38 -1.32 -0.29 -9.16
CA ASP A 38 -0.44 0.87 -9.21
C ASP A 38 -1.28 2.14 -9.21
N ALA A 39 -1.18 2.92 -8.15
CA ALA A 39 -1.94 4.14 -7.95
C ALA A 39 -1.70 5.20 -9.02
N ARG A 40 -0.58 5.14 -9.74
CA ARG A 40 -0.30 6.05 -10.88
C ARG A 40 -1.31 5.90 -12.00
N ASN A 41 -1.99 4.76 -12.09
CA ASN A 41 -3.02 4.47 -13.11
C ASN A 41 -4.44 4.78 -12.62
N ILE A 42 -4.59 5.38 -11.44
CA ILE A 42 -5.90 5.69 -10.85
C ILE A 42 -6.13 7.20 -10.88
N PRO A 43 -7.07 7.72 -11.68
CA PRO A 43 -7.55 9.09 -11.55
C PRO A 43 -8.25 9.25 -10.19
N MET A 44 -7.56 9.88 -9.23
CA MET A 44 -8.06 9.97 -7.86
C MET A 44 -9.04 11.12 -7.70
N GLN A 45 -10.11 10.85 -6.96
CA GLN A 45 -11.07 11.86 -6.50
C GLN A 45 -10.99 11.98 -4.97
N PRO A 46 -10.94 13.19 -4.43
CA PRO A 46 -11.03 13.39 -2.98
C PRO A 46 -12.34 12.84 -2.42
N VAL A 47 -12.33 12.55 -1.13
CA VAL A 47 -13.55 12.17 -0.38
C VAL A 47 -14.70 13.16 -0.68
N HIS A 48 -15.92 12.64 -0.83
CA HIS A 48 -17.15 13.37 -1.18
C HIS A 48 -17.19 13.94 -2.61
N ARG A 49 -16.29 13.54 -3.50
CA ARG A 49 -16.31 13.97 -4.93
C ARG A 49 -16.69 12.84 -5.89
N GLY A 50 -17.14 11.69 -5.35
CA GLY A 50 -17.40 10.49 -6.12
C GLY A 50 -16.16 9.64 -6.35
N LEU A 51 -16.32 8.54 -7.07
CA LEU A 51 -15.22 7.63 -7.41
C LEU A 51 -15.01 7.63 -8.93
N SER A 52 -13.75 7.58 -9.35
CA SER A 52 -13.45 7.22 -10.73
C SER A 52 -13.73 5.73 -10.99
N PRO A 53 -13.90 5.28 -12.25
CA PRO A 53 -14.08 3.86 -12.56
C PRO A 53 -12.95 2.98 -12.01
N GLU A 54 -11.72 3.49 -12.00
CA GLU A 54 -10.55 2.80 -11.46
C GLU A 54 -10.59 2.69 -9.94
N MET A 55 -11.11 3.72 -9.24
CA MET A 55 -11.34 3.67 -7.80
C MET A 55 -12.44 2.66 -7.44
N GLU A 56 -13.52 2.59 -8.24
CA GLU A 56 -14.57 1.58 -8.07
C GLU A 56 -14.02 0.16 -8.28
N THR A 57 -13.12 0.01 -9.26
CA THR A 57 -12.43 -1.27 -9.50
C THR A 57 -11.57 -1.66 -8.31
N LEU A 58 -10.79 -0.73 -7.76
CA LEU A 58 -9.99 -0.97 -6.56
C LEU A 58 -10.86 -1.35 -5.37
N ALA A 59 -11.98 -0.67 -5.15
CA ALA A 59 -12.92 -1.01 -4.07
C ALA A 59 -13.44 -2.46 -4.17
N LYS A 60 -13.75 -2.93 -5.38
CA LYS A 60 -14.12 -4.33 -5.62
C LYS A 60 -12.96 -5.29 -5.38
N GLN A 61 -11.74 -4.92 -5.77
CA GLN A 61 -10.54 -5.72 -5.53
C GLN A 61 -10.22 -5.83 -4.02
N VAL A 62 -10.41 -4.74 -3.26
CA VAL A 62 -10.32 -4.76 -1.80
C VAL A 62 -11.34 -5.71 -1.19
N GLU A 63 -12.59 -5.69 -1.66
CA GLU A 63 -13.64 -6.61 -1.20
C GLU A 63 -13.30 -8.08 -1.47
N GLN A 64 -12.75 -8.38 -2.64
CA GLN A 64 -12.43 -9.75 -3.09
C GLN A 64 -11.13 -10.32 -2.50
N ALA A 65 -10.24 -9.47 -2.00
CA ALA A 65 -8.98 -9.91 -1.44
C ALA A 65 -9.15 -10.58 -0.07
N ASP A 66 -8.37 -11.62 0.19
CA ASP A 66 -8.24 -12.23 1.52
C ASP A 66 -7.24 -11.42 2.38
N ASN A 67 -6.17 -10.94 1.76
CA ASN A 67 -5.11 -10.17 2.38
C ASN A 67 -4.75 -8.95 1.52
N ILE A 68 -4.20 -7.92 2.17
CA ILE A 68 -3.80 -6.68 1.50
C ILE A 68 -2.37 -6.32 1.90
N ILE A 69 -1.51 -6.11 0.93
CA ILE A 69 -0.18 -5.51 1.13
C ILE A 69 -0.26 -4.06 0.69
N ILE A 70 0.10 -3.15 1.58
CA ILE A 70 0.01 -1.71 1.35
C ILE A 70 1.42 -1.13 1.23
N GLY A 71 1.75 -0.68 0.03
CA GLY A 71 2.97 0.06 -0.24
C GLY A 71 2.78 1.55 0.02
N MET A 72 3.61 2.14 0.86
CA MET A 72 3.55 3.56 1.20
C MET A 72 4.91 4.26 1.06
N GLY A 73 4.86 5.54 0.70
CA GLY A 73 5.93 6.49 0.97
C GLY A 73 5.65 7.28 2.24
N VAL A 74 6.61 8.07 2.68
CA VAL A 74 6.46 8.98 3.83
C VAL A 74 6.46 10.41 3.34
N HIS A 75 5.37 11.12 3.58
CA HIS A 75 5.24 12.56 3.33
C HIS A 75 5.04 13.29 4.66
N CYS A 76 5.97 14.18 5.02
CA CYS A 76 5.88 14.95 6.28
C CYS A 76 5.63 14.07 7.51
N TYR A 77 6.37 12.96 7.64
CA TYR A 77 6.19 11.96 8.71
C TYR A 77 4.79 11.33 8.78
N SER A 78 4.13 11.21 7.64
CA SER A 78 2.77 10.67 7.53
C SER A 78 2.67 9.75 6.32
N VAL A 79 1.54 9.07 6.15
CA VAL A 79 1.22 8.36 4.91
C VAL A 79 1.19 9.35 3.75
N ASN A 80 1.58 8.91 2.56
CA ASN A 80 1.45 9.74 1.36
C ASN A 80 -0.04 10.06 1.06
N ASP A 81 -0.28 11.24 0.51
CA ASP A 81 -1.61 11.79 0.25
C ASP A 81 -2.47 10.88 -0.64
N SER A 82 -1.89 10.33 -1.70
CA SER A 82 -2.57 9.38 -2.57
C SER A 82 -3.03 8.12 -1.83
N LEU A 83 -2.24 7.59 -0.90
CA LEU A 83 -2.66 6.47 -0.06
C LEU A 83 -3.86 6.87 0.81
N LYS A 84 -3.82 8.05 1.44
CA LYS A 84 -4.91 8.51 2.30
C LYS A 84 -6.22 8.63 1.52
N ILE A 85 -6.19 9.18 0.30
CA ILE A 85 -7.37 9.25 -0.58
C ILE A 85 -7.91 7.84 -0.86
N LEU A 86 -7.07 6.89 -1.24
CA LEU A 86 -7.51 5.53 -1.57
C LEU A 86 -8.04 4.78 -0.35
N LEU A 87 -7.43 4.96 0.82
CA LEU A 87 -7.94 4.41 2.07
C LEU A 87 -9.35 4.94 2.36
N ASP A 88 -9.52 6.26 2.35
CA ASP A 88 -10.79 6.90 2.70
C ASP A 88 -11.94 6.57 1.73
N THR A 89 -11.63 6.23 0.48
CA THR A 89 -12.62 6.06 -0.57
C THR A 89 -12.85 4.60 -1.00
N CYS A 90 -11.82 3.75 -0.95
CA CYS A 90 -11.88 2.42 -1.55
C CYS A 90 -11.85 1.26 -0.53
N PHE A 91 -11.52 1.51 0.74
CA PHE A 91 -11.28 0.45 1.73
C PHE A 91 -12.50 0.07 2.57
N GLY A 92 -13.67 0.57 2.27
CA GLY A 92 -14.89 0.31 3.07
C GLY A 92 -15.25 -1.16 3.28
N LYS A 93 -14.71 -2.07 2.47
CA LYS A 93 -14.91 -3.54 2.58
C LYS A 93 -13.67 -4.28 3.08
N ALA A 94 -12.70 -3.59 3.68
CA ALA A 94 -11.47 -4.18 4.20
C ALA A 94 -11.62 -4.82 5.59
N THR A 95 -12.79 -4.74 6.20
CA THR A 95 -13.04 -5.15 7.59
C THR A 95 -12.55 -6.57 7.88
N GLY A 96 -11.72 -6.71 8.93
CA GLY A 96 -11.23 -7.99 9.43
C GLY A 96 -10.17 -8.68 8.58
N LYS A 97 -9.71 -8.06 7.49
CA LYS A 97 -8.67 -8.65 6.63
C LYS A 97 -7.27 -8.48 7.25
N PHE A 98 -6.36 -9.37 6.88
CA PHE A 98 -4.95 -9.18 7.20
C PHE A 98 -4.32 -8.12 6.30
N PHE A 99 -3.39 -7.35 6.84
CA PHE A 99 -2.59 -6.44 6.03
C PHE A 99 -1.11 -6.42 6.42
N GLY A 100 -0.27 -6.18 5.43
CA GLY A 100 1.16 -5.95 5.58
C GLY A 100 1.55 -4.56 5.08
N ILE A 101 2.59 -3.99 5.66
CA ILE A 101 3.11 -2.67 5.30
C ILE A 101 4.45 -2.82 4.61
N VAL A 102 4.58 -2.18 3.44
CA VAL A 102 5.82 -2.02 2.68
C VAL A 102 6.08 -0.53 2.55
N CYS A 103 7.10 -0.03 3.22
CA CYS A 103 7.40 1.40 3.30
C CYS A 103 8.77 1.72 2.74
N ALA A 104 8.83 2.71 1.84
CA ALA A 104 10.07 3.36 1.45
C ALA A 104 10.09 4.79 1.97
N ALA A 105 11.13 5.13 2.73
CA ALA A 105 11.29 6.44 3.37
C ALA A 105 12.62 7.09 3.01
N GLY A 106 12.71 8.40 3.20
CA GLY A 106 13.94 9.14 2.97
C GLY A 106 15.04 8.83 3.99
N GLY A 107 14.71 8.34 5.19
CA GLY A 107 15.66 8.01 6.24
C GLY A 107 15.05 7.22 7.39
N GLU A 108 15.91 6.79 8.31
CA GLU A 108 15.55 5.91 9.42
C GLU A 108 14.59 6.57 10.43
N ARG A 109 14.65 7.89 10.56
CA ARG A 109 13.84 8.65 11.53
C ARG A 109 12.34 8.62 11.23
N SER A 110 11.96 8.23 10.01
CA SER A 110 10.57 8.19 9.57
C SER A 110 9.86 6.87 9.91
N TYR A 111 10.52 5.92 10.57
CA TYR A 111 9.94 4.60 10.83
C TYR A 111 8.59 4.67 11.56
N LEU A 112 8.47 5.56 12.54
CA LEU A 112 7.22 5.73 13.29
C LEU A 112 6.04 6.23 12.44
N SER A 113 6.30 6.78 11.25
CA SER A 113 5.24 7.19 10.32
C SER A 113 4.38 6.00 9.84
N THR A 114 4.91 4.78 9.91
CA THR A 114 4.15 3.56 9.59
C THR A 114 3.03 3.30 10.59
N MET A 115 3.16 3.79 11.81
CA MET A 115 2.14 3.64 12.86
C MET A 115 0.84 4.36 12.53
N GLN A 116 0.88 5.41 11.72
CA GLN A 116 -0.32 6.08 11.26
C GLN A 116 -1.16 5.13 10.38
N LEU A 117 -0.52 4.40 9.47
CA LEU A 117 -1.22 3.40 8.65
C LEU A 117 -1.78 2.26 9.52
N THR A 118 -1.00 1.81 10.50
CA THR A 118 -1.45 0.84 11.51
C THR A 118 -2.71 1.31 12.21
N GLN A 119 -2.68 2.55 12.72
CA GLN A 119 -3.82 3.16 13.42
C GLN A 119 -5.07 3.22 12.54
N ILE A 120 -4.93 3.68 11.30
CA ILE A 120 -6.05 3.80 10.36
C ILE A 120 -6.67 2.43 10.09
N CYS A 121 -5.87 1.45 9.68
CA CYS A 121 -6.36 0.15 9.27
C CYS A 121 -6.98 -0.64 10.43
N MET A 122 -6.35 -0.59 11.61
CA MET A 122 -6.83 -1.33 12.78
C MET A 122 -8.08 -0.68 13.40
N ASN A 123 -8.14 0.64 13.46
CA ASN A 123 -9.29 1.34 14.07
C ASN A 123 -10.50 1.36 13.14
N GLU A 124 -10.30 1.75 11.88
CA GLU A 124 -11.42 1.95 10.96
C GLU A 124 -12.02 0.62 10.52
N TRP A 125 -11.18 -0.34 10.12
CA TRP A 125 -11.65 -1.61 9.55
C TRP A 125 -11.30 -2.83 10.41
N ARG A 126 -10.77 -2.67 11.61
CA ARG A 126 -10.36 -3.78 12.48
C ARG A 126 -9.51 -4.82 11.75
N MET A 127 -8.64 -4.34 10.87
CA MET A 127 -7.71 -5.18 10.13
C MET A 127 -6.64 -5.72 11.07
N MET A 128 -6.08 -6.86 10.74
CA MET A 128 -5.01 -7.52 11.49
C MET A 128 -3.67 -7.28 10.80
N GLN A 129 -2.79 -6.55 11.45
CA GLN A 129 -1.47 -6.25 10.88
C GLN A 129 -0.53 -7.45 10.99
N LEU A 130 0.20 -7.74 9.91
CA LEU A 130 1.35 -8.64 9.96
C LEU A 130 2.44 -8.00 10.84
N PRO A 131 3.07 -8.77 11.76
CA PRO A 131 3.97 -8.20 12.76
C PRO A 131 5.20 -7.49 12.17
N ARG A 132 5.70 -7.95 11.04
CA ARG A 132 6.88 -7.38 10.40
C ARG A 132 6.48 -6.35 9.34
N ILE A 133 7.03 -5.15 9.46
CA ILE A 133 6.96 -4.10 8.45
C ILE A 133 8.22 -4.19 7.58
N ILE A 134 8.07 -4.19 6.26
CA ILE A 134 9.19 -3.96 5.34
C ILE A 134 9.41 -2.46 5.29
N TYR A 135 10.55 -2.00 5.82
CA TYR A 135 10.93 -0.60 5.86
C TYR A 135 12.29 -0.40 5.22
N ALA A 136 12.33 0.33 4.12
CA ALA A 136 13.55 0.62 3.38
C ALA A 136 13.82 2.12 3.29
N THR A 137 15.08 2.48 3.27
CA THR A 137 15.58 3.85 3.14
C THR A 137 16.45 3.99 1.89
N GLY A 138 16.99 5.17 1.65
CA GLY A 138 17.90 5.39 0.53
C GLY A 138 19.12 4.46 0.49
N LYS A 139 19.53 3.91 1.64
CA LYS A 139 20.68 2.99 1.75
C LYS A 139 20.41 1.60 1.17
N ASP A 140 19.14 1.22 1.08
CA ASP A 140 18.70 -0.10 0.63
C ASP A 140 18.50 -0.17 -0.88
N PHE A 141 18.85 0.91 -1.60
CA PHE A 141 18.75 1.00 -3.05
C PHE A 141 20.04 1.52 -3.67
N LYS A 142 20.41 0.94 -4.79
CA LYS A 142 21.48 1.44 -5.66
C LYS A 142 20.97 1.49 -7.08
N GLU A 143 20.95 2.70 -7.70
CA GLU A 143 20.47 2.89 -9.08
C GLU A 143 19.10 2.23 -9.33
N ASP A 144 18.14 2.44 -8.41
CA ASP A 144 16.80 1.84 -8.41
C ASP A 144 16.76 0.30 -8.32
N ILE A 145 17.86 -0.32 -7.87
CA ILE A 145 17.93 -1.74 -7.53
C ILE A 145 17.92 -1.88 -6.01
N ILE A 146 17.10 -2.80 -5.49
CA ILE A 146 17.11 -3.19 -4.07
C ILE A 146 18.39 -3.98 -3.79
N ILE A 147 19.14 -3.59 -2.77
CA ILE A 147 20.41 -4.21 -2.38
C ILE A 147 20.35 -4.81 -0.98
#